data_38e0c99428bc564c4f33e84d521c3c54
#
_entry.id   38e0c99428bc564c4f33e84d521c3c54
#
_cell.length_a   1.000
_cell.length_b   1.000
_cell.length_c   1.000
_cell.angle_alpha   90.00
_cell.angle_beta   90.00
_cell.angle_gamma   90.00
#
_symmetry.space_group_name_H-M   'P 1'
#
loop_
_entity.id
_entity.type
_entity.pdbx_description
1 polymer ?
#
loop_
_entity_poly.entity_id
_entity_poly.type
_entity_poly.pdbx_seq_one_letter_code
_entity_poly.pdbx_strand_id
1 'polypeptide(L)'
;MLVKCLVVLGLSAVASAGFGQSQQESNAPRLKGRFITIPPKGVDPSVVKNSALTAATASGTIPLFTFDVNSSRDRNHYIGTMVGRSPFNNPGSVNVTTHVVPLILVTGEVGESVNAQGIIATRPGTTTFNPSAPDTACMKAPNDVPSKVFQQSPLFNPATFHFGGTDVGKTQYIDAFQRGNFWNVLGEDVDVYHTLLNPVTFLSPIVIRVPGVYGLALATSALGPPNFCSRLGIIDIGWFDSFLTETIIPALKAKGVNPSNFPVFMVHNVVWAQPVNNLGSCCILGYHSLTGFPTPTQTYSPIGFDSTGLFGVGAMDTAVGSHEIGEWMDDPFTVNEVPPWGHIGQVAGCQNNLEDADPLSGTDRPPVVMPNGFTYHLQELAFFSWFYGKPSIGIHGWFSDNGTFLTDAGPPCH
;
A
#
# COMPACT_ATOMS: atom_id res chain seq x y z
N MET A 1 25.62 69.03 -39.07
CA MET A 1 26.69 68.96 -38.08
C MET A 1 26.28 67.83 -37.09
N LEU A 2 26.75 66.60 -37.36
CA LEU A 2 26.45 65.39 -36.55
C LEU A 2 27.52 65.24 -35.46
N VAL A 3 27.05 65.18 -34.22
CA VAL A 3 27.87 64.79 -33.07
C VAL A 3 27.58 63.32 -32.78
N LYS A 4 28.58 62.45 -32.97
CA LYS A 4 28.55 61.05 -32.54
C LYS A 4 28.95 60.95 -31.08
N CYS A 5 28.05 60.48 -30.23
CA CYS A 5 28.38 60.00 -28.88
C CYS A 5 28.83 58.56 -28.93
N LEU A 6 30.05 58.29 -28.52
CA LEU A 6 30.62 56.94 -28.29
C LEU A 6 30.22 56.51 -26.86
N VAL A 7 29.47 55.42 -26.74
CA VAL A 7 29.25 54.76 -25.46
C VAL A 7 30.23 53.60 -25.31
N VAL A 8 31.12 53.73 -24.34
CA VAL A 8 32.05 52.66 -23.96
C VAL A 8 31.33 51.76 -22.92
N LEU A 9 31.03 50.53 -23.32
CA LEU A 9 30.56 49.49 -22.42
C LEU A 9 31.74 48.80 -21.76
N GLY A 10 31.93 49.06 -20.47
CA GLY A 10 32.87 48.31 -19.63
C GLY A 10 32.28 46.97 -19.23
N LEU A 11 32.82 45.88 -19.73
CA LEU A 11 32.57 44.53 -19.22
C LEU A 11 33.33 44.34 -17.91
N SER A 12 32.61 44.31 -16.79
CA SER A 12 33.13 43.81 -15.52
C SER A 12 32.91 42.30 -15.46
N ALA A 13 33.95 41.52 -15.61
CA ALA A 13 33.94 40.08 -15.37
C ALA A 13 33.89 39.85 -13.86
N VAL A 14 32.71 39.41 -13.35
CA VAL A 14 32.59 38.88 -12.00
C VAL A 14 32.98 37.42 -12.05
N ALA A 15 34.15 37.07 -11.55
CA ALA A 15 34.55 35.68 -11.31
C ALA A 15 33.72 35.12 -10.14
N SER A 16 32.71 34.34 -10.43
CA SER A 16 32.02 33.51 -9.45
C SER A 16 32.93 32.33 -9.11
N ALA A 17 33.56 32.39 -7.95
CA ALA A 17 34.21 31.25 -7.33
C ALA A 17 33.11 30.25 -6.95
N GLY A 18 32.90 29.25 -7.80
CA GLY A 18 32.05 28.10 -7.49
C GLY A 18 32.73 27.29 -6.38
N PHE A 19 32.25 27.41 -5.16
CA PHE A 19 32.50 26.40 -4.13
C PHE A 19 31.78 25.12 -4.54
N GLY A 20 32.49 24.23 -5.21
CA GLY A 20 32.08 22.84 -5.38
C GLY A 20 32.08 22.18 -4.01
N GLN A 21 30.96 22.18 -3.33
CA GLN A 21 30.71 21.20 -2.28
C GLN A 21 30.62 19.84 -2.99
N SER A 22 31.71 19.07 -2.91
CA SER A 22 31.64 17.64 -3.13
C SER A 22 30.66 17.07 -2.10
N GLN A 23 29.42 16.81 -2.53
CA GLN A 23 28.52 15.95 -1.77
C GLN A 23 29.21 14.59 -1.71
N GLN A 24 29.80 14.29 -0.58
CA GLN A 24 30.24 12.96 -0.24
C GLN A 24 28.97 12.13 -0.16
N GLU A 25 28.61 11.44 -1.25
CA GLU A 25 27.50 10.47 -1.23
C GLU A 25 27.80 9.50 -0.08
N SER A 26 26.96 9.53 0.92
CA SER A 26 27.04 8.57 2.02
C SER A 26 26.84 7.18 1.42
N ASN A 27 27.82 6.28 1.58
CA ASN A 27 27.74 4.87 1.19
C ASN A 27 26.72 4.07 2.03
N ALA A 28 25.83 4.72 2.75
CA ALA A 28 24.73 4.05 3.44
C ALA A 28 23.71 3.56 2.39
N PRO A 29 23.31 2.29 2.44
CA PRO A 29 22.29 1.78 1.52
C PRO A 29 21.02 2.59 1.72
N ARG A 30 20.52 3.22 0.65
CA ARG A 30 19.20 3.86 0.67
C ARG A 30 18.16 2.78 0.86
N LEU A 31 17.39 2.88 1.93
CA LEU A 31 16.25 2.00 2.16
C LEU A 31 15.25 2.19 1.01
N LYS A 32 14.74 1.07 0.48
CA LYS A 32 13.68 1.07 -0.53
C LYS A 32 12.45 0.44 0.07
N GLY A 33 11.34 1.18 0.05
CA GLY A 33 10.04 0.60 0.31
C GLY A 33 9.66 -0.39 -0.80
N ARG A 34 8.99 -1.46 -0.42
CA ARG A 34 8.43 -2.47 -1.32
C ARG A 34 7.20 -3.10 -0.69
N PHE A 35 6.41 -3.72 -1.51
CA PHE A 35 5.26 -4.51 -1.12
C PHE A 35 5.48 -5.96 -1.56
N ILE A 36 4.79 -6.88 -0.97
CA ILE A 36 4.89 -8.30 -1.33
C ILE A 36 3.56 -9.00 -1.10
N THR A 37 3.28 -9.97 -1.93
CA THR A 37 2.21 -10.94 -1.68
C THR A 37 2.72 -12.03 -0.73
N ILE A 38 1.97 -12.33 0.32
CA ILE A 38 2.25 -13.46 1.21
C ILE A 38 1.20 -14.55 0.98
N PRO A 39 1.52 -15.60 0.25
CA PRO A 39 0.61 -16.73 0.11
C PRO A 39 0.47 -17.47 1.45
N PRO A 40 -0.68 -18.14 1.68
CA PRO A 40 -0.90 -18.92 2.90
C PRO A 40 0.14 -20.03 3.02
N LYS A 41 0.75 -20.11 4.20
CA LYS A 41 1.88 -20.98 4.47
C LYS A 41 1.52 -22.46 4.35
N GLY A 42 2.22 -23.18 3.49
CA GLY A 42 2.06 -24.63 3.35
C GLY A 42 0.79 -25.08 2.63
N VAL A 43 0.10 -24.19 1.94
CA VAL A 43 -1.09 -24.47 1.15
C VAL A 43 -0.75 -24.42 -0.34
N ASP A 44 -1.23 -25.39 -1.11
CA ASP A 44 -1.08 -25.40 -2.55
C ASP A 44 -1.93 -24.27 -3.17
N PRO A 45 -1.37 -23.42 -4.07
CA PRO A 45 -2.12 -22.32 -4.71
C PRO A 45 -3.41 -22.76 -5.43
N SER A 46 -3.43 -23.98 -5.99
CA SER A 46 -4.64 -24.51 -6.63
C SER A 46 -5.77 -24.77 -5.63
N VAL A 47 -5.43 -25.16 -4.39
CA VAL A 47 -6.41 -25.32 -3.30
C VAL A 47 -6.94 -23.97 -2.87
N VAL A 48 -6.08 -22.94 -2.80
CA VAL A 48 -6.49 -21.56 -2.52
C VAL A 48 -7.44 -21.05 -3.59
N LYS A 49 -7.09 -21.20 -4.87
CA LYS A 49 -7.92 -20.78 -6.02
C LYS A 49 -9.30 -21.44 -6.00
N ASN A 50 -9.36 -22.75 -5.79
CA ASN A 50 -10.65 -23.46 -5.67
C ASN A 50 -11.47 -22.98 -4.47
N SER A 51 -10.82 -22.68 -3.35
CA SER A 51 -11.48 -22.12 -2.16
C SER A 51 -12.01 -20.71 -2.41
N ALA A 52 -11.28 -19.86 -3.13
CA ALA A 52 -11.70 -18.52 -3.53
C ALA A 52 -12.97 -18.56 -4.38
N LEU A 53 -12.98 -19.40 -5.42
CA LEU A 53 -14.16 -19.58 -6.29
C LEU A 53 -15.36 -20.13 -5.52
N THR A 54 -15.14 -21.03 -4.55
CA THR A 54 -16.20 -21.56 -3.67
C THR A 54 -16.70 -20.48 -2.70
N ALA A 55 -15.80 -19.66 -2.15
CA ALA A 55 -16.14 -18.58 -1.23
C ALA A 55 -17.05 -17.52 -1.86
N ALA A 56 -16.90 -17.26 -3.16
CA ALA A 56 -17.76 -16.30 -3.88
C ALA A 56 -19.25 -16.71 -3.92
N THR A 57 -19.56 -17.98 -3.68
CA THR A 57 -20.94 -18.50 -3.60
C THR A 57 -21.36 -18.88 -2.17
N ALA A 58 -20.45 -18.80 -1.20
CA ALA A 58 -20.70 -19.20 0.17
C ALA A 58 -21.34 -18.07 1.01
N SER A 59 -22.13 -18.44 2.00
CA SER A 59 -22.58 -17.52 3.05
C SER A 59 -21.55 -17.42 4.16
N GLY A 60 -21.48 -16.26 4.84
CA GLY A 60 -20.58 -16.07 5.98
C GLY A 60 -19.14 -15.68 5.61
N THR A 61 -18.92 -15.26 4.38
CA THR A 61 -17.70 -14.62 3.89
C THR A 61 -17.93 -13.14 3.62
N ILE A 62 -16.86 -12.37 3.37
CA ILE A 62 -16.99 -11.04 2.76
C ILE A 62 -17.76 -11.13 1.43
N PRO A 63 -18.44 -10.06 0.97
CA PRO A 63 -19.05 -10.04 -0.36
C PRO A 63 -17.99 -10.29 -1.45
N LEU A 64 -18.22 -11.29 -2.28
CA LEU A 64 -17.30 -11.71 -3.34
C LEU A 64 -18.05 -11.94 -4.64
N PHE A 65 -17.41 -11.72 -5.78
CA PHE A 65 -17.88 -12.14 -7.08
C PHE A 65 -16.74 -12.80 -7.87
N THR A 66 -17.10 -13.69 -8.79
CA THR A 66 -16.16 -14.24 -9.76
C THR A 66 -16.20 -13.42 -11.05
N PHE A 67 -15.04 -13.19 -11.62
CA PHE A 67 -14.90 -12.68 -12.98
C PHE A 67 -14.38 -13.76 -13.91
N ASP A 68 -14.63 -13.56 -15.20
CA ASP A 68 -14.25 -14.45 -16.28
C ASP A 68 -13.80 -13.57 -17.47
N VAL A 69 -12.55 -13.71 -17.91
CA VAL A 69 -11.96 -12.81 -18.91
C VAL A 69 -11.06 -13.56 -19.89
N ASN A 70 -11.20 -13.26 -21.17
CA ASN A 70 -10.26 -13.67 -22.21
C ASN A 70 -9.24 -12.54 -22.41
N SER A 71 -8.01 -12.76 -22.01
CA SER A 71 -6.95 -11.78 -22.15
C SER A 71 -6.60 -11.55 -23.62
N SER A 72 -6.52 -10.28 -24.02
CA SER A 72 -6.02 -9.92 -25.34
C SER A 72 -4.49 -9.95 -25.44
N ARG A 73 -3.78 -10.04 -24.31
CA ARG A 73 -2.32 -10.06 -24.25
C ARG A 73 -1.73 -11.39 -24.71
N ASP A 74 -2.28 -12.49 -24.20
CA ASP A 74 -1.75 -13.84 -24.42
C ASP A 74 -2.79 -14.82 -24.94
N ARG A 75 -4.05 -14.38 -25.09
CA ARG A 75 -5.21 -15.17 -25.56
C ARG A 75 -5.62 -16.30 -24.62
N ASN A 76 -5.14 -16.27 -23.38
CA ASN A 76 -5.57 -17.22 -22.37
C ASN A 76 -6.87 -16.74 -21.71
N HIS A 77 -7.55 -17.69 -21.11
CA HIS A 77 -8.75 -17.49 -20.33
C HIS A 77 -8.41 -17.51 -18.85
N TYR A 78 -8.89 -16.51 -18.13
CA TYR A 78 -8.64 -16.32 -16.70
C TYR A 78 -9.96 -16.24 -15.94
N ILE A 79 -9.98 -16.87 -14.78
CA ILE A 79 -11.09 -16.80 -13.82
C ILE A 79 -10.50 -16.44 -12.46
N GLY A 80 -11.10 -15.45 -11.79
CA GLY A 80 -10.68 -15.02 -10.48
C GLY A 80 -11.84 -14.58 -9.60
N THR A 81 -11.51 -14.08 -8.41
CA THR A 81 -12.47 -13.66 -7.40
C THR A 81 -12.08 -12.31 -6.84
N MET A 82 -13.01 -11.36 -6.85
CA MET A 82 -12.83 -10.00 -6.33
C MET A 82 -13.83 -9.71 -5.22
N VAL A 83 -13.52 -8.71 -4.39
CA VAL A 83 -14.42 -8.20 -3.35
C VAL A 83 -15.48 -7.30 -3.98
N GLY A 84 -16.74 -7.48 -3.57
CA GLY A 84 -17.83 -6.62 -4.02
C GLY A 84 -18.95 -7.37 -4.73
N ARG A 85 -19.65 -6.65 -5.60
CA ARG A 85 -20.59 -7.20 -6.58
C ARG A 85 -20.00 -7.13 -7.96
N SER A 86 -20.43 -8.06 -8.83
CA SER A 86 -19.95 -8.09 -10.21
C SER A 86 -20.34 -6.81 -10.96
N PRO A 87 -19.37 -6.07 -11.51
CA PRO A 87 -19.67 -4.94 -12.39
C PRO A 87 -20.21 -5.41 -13.75
N PHE A 88 -19.96 -6.66 -14.11
CA PHE A 88 -20.38 -7.26 -15.39
C PHE A 88 -21.83 -7.76 -15.37
N ASN A 89 -22.30 -8.21 -14.21
CA ASN A 89 -23.62 -8.82 -14.04
C ASN A 89 -24.25 -8.34 -12.75
N ASN A 90 -25.34 -7.58 -12.87
CA ASN A 90 -26.10 -7.07 -11.72
C ASN A 90 -25.26 -6.19 -10.78
N PRO A 91 -24.70 -5.07 -11.25
CA PRO A 91 -23.98 -4.13 -10.42
C PRO A 91 -24.85 -3.58 -9.29
N GLY A 92 -24.23 -3.09 -8.24
CA GLY A 92 -24.94 -2.53 -7.09
C GLY A 92 -24.01 -2.29 -5.90
N SER A 93 -24.57 -1.82 -4.79
CA SER A 93 -23.80 -1.47 -3.61
C SER A 93 -23.69 -2.64 -2.64
N VAL A 94 -22.50 -2.80 -2.06
CA VAL A 94 -22.23 -3.68 -0.92
C VAL A 94 -21.36 -2.99 0.12
N ASN A 95 -21.48 -3.47 1.36
CA ASN A 95 -20.65 -3.03 2.48
C ASN A 95 -19.81 -4.20 2.98
N VAL A 96 -18.55 -3.93 3.27
CA VAL A 96 -17.63 -4.86 3.93
C VAL A 96 -17.35 -4.34 5.34
N THR A 97 -17.82 -5.04 6.33
CA THR A 97 -17.49 -4.73 7.73
C THR A 97 -15.97 -4.82 7.92
N THR A 98 -15.37 -3.74 8.41
CA THR A 98 -13.92 -3.62 8.55
C THR A 98 -13.53 -3.36 9.99
N HIS A 99 -12.54 -4.09 10.49
CA HIS A 99 -11.96 -3.90 11.81
C HIS A 99 -10.52 -3.42 11.70
N VAL A 100 -10.25 -2.18 12.10
CA VAL A 100 -8.88 -1.69 12.19
C VAL A 100 -8.34 -1.98 13.58
N VAL A 101 -7.20 -2.67 13.64
CA VAL A 101 -6.55 -3.09 14.88
C VAL A 101 -5.21 -2.39 14.99
N PRO A 102 -5.09 -1.31 15.78
CA PRO A 102 -3.80 -0.68 16.04
C PRO A 102 -2.88 -1.62 16.82
N LEU A 103 -1.65 -1.84 16.34
CA LEU A 103 -0.67 -2.68 16.99
C LEU A 103 0.43 -1.82 17.62
N ILE A 104 0.56 -1.91 18.93
CA ILE A 104 1.65 -1.29 19.68
C ILE A 104 2.80 -2.30 19.73
N LEU A 105 3.87 -2.01 18.98
CA LEU A 105 5.02 -2.89 18.90
C LEU A 105 6.14 -2.42 19.83
N VAL A 106 6.63 -3.34 20.67
CA VAL A 106 7.75 -3.09 21.58
C VAL A 106 8.90 -3.99 21.17
N THR A 107 9.94 -3.39 20.57
CA THR A 107 11.15 -4.11 20.16
C THR A 107 12.11 -4.28 21.33
N GLY A 108 12.89 -5.38 21.32
CA GLY A 108 13.85 -5.72 22.35
C GLY A 108 15.30 -5.26 22.08
N GLU A 109 15.58 -4.68 20.92
CA GLU A 109 16.91 -4.26 20.49
C GLU A 109 16.91 -2.91 19.79
N VAL A 110 18.08 -2.24 19.77
CA VAL A 110 18.29 -0.98 19.04
C VAL A 110 19.46 -1.15 18.09
N GLY A 111 19.22 -0.90 16.79
CA GLY A 111 20.26 -0.84 15.76
C GLY A 111 20.91 0.54 15.74
N GLU A 112 22.22 0.63 15.89
CA GLU A 112 22.94 1.91 16.02
C GLU A 112 23.90 2.20 14.88
N SER A 113 24.32 1.18 14.14
CA SER A 113 25.21 1.35 13.00
C SER A 113 24.91 0.34 11.91
N VAL A 114 25.25 0.69 10.67
CA VAL A 114 25.07 -0.15 9.50
C VAL A 114 26.41 -0.26 8.79
N ASN A 115 26.85 -1.47 8.47
CA ASN A 115 28.08 -1.68 7.70
C ASN A 115 27.84 -1.51 6.18
N ALA A 116 28.91 -1.59 5.38
CA ALA A 116 28.83 -1.43 3.92
C ALA A 116 27.96 -2.50 3.22
N GLN A 117 27.72 -3.64 3.86
CA GLN A 117 26.84 -4.71 3.36
C GLN A 117 25.39 -4.54 3.81
N GLY A 118 25.04 -3.46 4.52
CA GLY A 118 23.70 -3.23 5.03
C GLY A 118 23.36 -4.04 6.29
N ILE A 119 24.35 -4.65 6.96
CA ILE A 119 24.14 -5.40 8.20
C ILE A 119 24.14 -4.44 9.38
N ILE A 120 23.14 -4.56 10.25
CA ILE A 120 22.91 -3.71 11.39
C ILE A 120 23.63 -4.27 12.62
N ALA A 121 24.45 -3.44 13.27
CA ALA A 121 24.96 -3.73 14.61
C ALA A 121 23.93 -3.28 15.66
N THR A 122 23.54 -4.19 16.54
CA THR A 122 22.52 -3.96 17.57
C THR A 122 23.09 -4.00 18.99
N ARG A 123 22.38 -3.38 19.92
CA ARG A 123 22.59 -3.49 21.36
C ARG A 123 21.24 -3.73 22.07
N PRO A 124 21.25 -4.29 23.30
CA PRO A 124 20.05 -4.36 24.11
C PRO A 124 19.44 -2.97 24.35
N GLY A 125 18.12 -2.90 24.23
CA GLY A 125 17.33 -1.69 24.45
C GLY A 125 15.88 -1.96 24.13
N THR A 126 15.00 -1.00 24.38
CA THR A 126 13.59 -1.10 24.04
C THR A 126 13.12 0.16 23.31
N THR A 127 12.30 -0.02 22.30
CA THR A 127 11.60 1.06 21.64
C THR A 127 10.14 0.65 21.43
N THR A 128 9.23 1.59 21.71
CA THR A 128 7.80 1.37 21.51
C THR A 128 7.32 2.17 20.30
N PHE A 129 6.69 1.50 19.36
CA PHE A 129 5.99 2.08 18.22
C PHE A 129 4.50 2.01 18.50
N ASN A 130 3.88 3.17 18.74
CA ASN A 130 2.50 3.23 19.21
C ASN A 130 1.63 4.09 18.28
N PRO A 131 0.81 3.49 17.41
CA PRO A 131 -0.09 4.23 16.53
C PRO A 131 -1.22 4.95 17.28
N SER A 132 -1.44 4.64 18.56
CA SER A 132 -2.52 5.19 19.39
C SER A 132 -2.05 6.28 20.36
N ALA A 133 -0.79 6.70 20.28
CA ALA A 133 -0.26 7.84 21.01
C ALA A 133 0.00 9.02 20.05
N PRO A 134 0.01 10.27 20.54
CA PRO A 134 0.42 11.42 19.75
C PRO A 134 1.83 11.25 19.18
N ASP A 135 2.00 11.53 17.89
CA ASP A 135 3.32 11.58 17.25
C ASP A 135 3.82 13.03 17.20
N THR A 136 4.39 13.47 18.29
CA THR A 136 4.90 14.85 18.42
C THR A 136 6.22 15.08 17.70
N ALA A 137 6.87 14.03 17.21
CA ALA A 137 8.16 14.11 16.55
C ALA A 137 8.03 14.31 15.02
N CYS A 138 7.08 13.62 14.38
CA CYS A 138 6.97 13.57 12.94
C CYS A 138 5.73 14.28 12.39
N MET A 139 4.62 14.29 13.10
CA MET A 139 3.39 14.92 12.63
C MET A 139 3.34 16.41 12.95
N LYS A 140 2.82 17.21 12.02
CA LYS A 140 2.85 18.69 12.12
C LYS A 140 2.00 19.23 13.26
N ALA A 141 0.84 18.61 13.50
CA ALA A 141 -0.01 18.98 14.62
C ALA A 141 0.42 18.15 15.85
N PRO A 142 0.80 18.79 16.97
CA PRO A 142 1.45 18.12 18.10
C PRO A 142 0.57 17.10 18.83
N ASN A 143 -0.72 17.07 18.51
CA ASN A 143 -1.68 16.15 19.12
C ASN A 143 -2.20 15.10 18.11
N ASP A 144 -1.65 15.06 16.91
CA ASP A 144 -2.06 14.06 15.93
C ASP A 144 -1.68 12.66 16.41
N VAL A 145 -2.69 11.81 16.42
CA VAL A 145 -2.57 10.39 16.77
C VAL A 145 -2.71 9.60 15.48
N PRO A 146 -1.68 8.85 15.05
CA PRO A 146 -1.67 8.15 13.76
C PRO A 146 -2.94 7.33 13.49
N SER A 147 -3.42 6.56 14.48
CA SER A 147 -4.64 5.77 14.31
C SER A 147 -5.92 6.61 14.15
N LYS A 148 -5.99 7.79 14.77
CA LYS A 148 -7.12 8.71 14.59
C LYS A 148 -7.05 9.42 13.24
N VAL A 149 -5.86 9.80 12.80
CA VAL A 149 -5.65 10.35 11.47
C VAL A 149 -6.03 9.30 10.43
N PHE A 150 -5.55 8.07 10.57
CA PHE A 150 -5.89 6.97 9.68
C PHE A 150 -7.41 6.70 9.65
N GLN A 151 -8.09 6.76 10.78
CA GLN A 151 -9.56 6.62 10.88
C GLN A 151 -10.31 7.67 10.07
N GLN A 152 -9.78 8.88 9.97
CA GLN A 152 -10.39 10.01 9.28
C GLN A 152 -9.96 10.11 7.81
N SER A 153 -9.20 9.16 7.32
CA SER A 153 -8.65 9.13 5.96
C SER A 153 -9.73 8.90 4.90
N PRO A 154 -9.43 9.22 3.64
CA PRO A 154 -10.31 8.90 2.51
C PRO A 154 -10.42 7.40 2.21
N LEU A 155 -9.69 6.54 2.88
CA LEU A 155 -9.91 5.08 2.82
C LEU A 155 -11.23 4.65 3.48
N PHE A 156 -11.65 5.38 4.50
CA PHE A 156 -12.84 5.05 5.29
C PHE A 156 -13.92 6.14 5.27
N ASN A 157 -13.60 7.33 4.79
CA ASN A 157 -14.51 8.46 4.76
C ASN A 157 -14.64 9.03 3.35
N PRO A 158 -15.83 9.51 2.96
CA PRO A 158 -16.04 9.98 1.61
C PRO A 158 -15.27 11.29 1.33
N ALA A 159 -14.54 11.29 0.22
CA ALA A 159 -13.95 12.45 -0.44
C ALA A 159 -14.43 12.52 -1.90
N THR A 160 -14.33 13.67 -2.53
CA THR A 160 -14.65 13.80 -3.95
C THR A 160 -13.43 13.42 -4.78
N PHE A 161 -13.61 12.51 -5.72
CA PHE A 161 -12.57 12.06 -6.63
C PHE A 161 -12.87 12.43 -8.08
N HIS A 162 -11.84 12.90 -8.76
CA HIS A 162 -11.88 13.17 -10.21
C HIS A 162 -10.76 12.38 -10.89
N PHE A 163 -11.14 11.63 -11.92
CA PHE A 163 -10.19 10.91 -12.76
C PHE A 163 -10.21 11.56 -14.15
N GLY A 164 -9.09 12.17 -14.56
CA GLY A 164 -9.02 12.92 -15.81
C GLY A 164 -10.05 14.04 -15.95
N GLY A 165 -10.45 14.66 -14.82
CA GLY A 165 -11.46 15.71 -14.79
C GLY A 165 -12.91 15.22 -14.70
N THR A 166 -13.16 13.91 -14.88
CA THR A 166 -14.50 13.33 -14.68
C THR A 166 -14.74 13.06 -13.20
N ASP A 167 -15.87 13.51 -12.69
CA ASP A 167 -16.32 13.25 -11.32
C ASP A 167 -16.71 11.76 -11.18
N VAL A 168 -15.96 11.03 -10.37
CA VAL A 168 -16.27 9.63 -10.00
C VAL A 168 -17.11 9.53 -8.73
N GLY A 169 -17.47 10.67 -8.16
CA GLY A 169 -18.36 10.80 -7.03
C GLY A 169 -17.66 11.06 -5.69
N LYS A 170 -18.49 11.34 -4.68
CA LYS A 170 -18.06 11.55 -3.31
C LYS A 170 -18.16 10.24 -2.55
N THR A 171 -17.04 9.53 -2.41
CA THR A 171 -16.99 8.20 -1.82
C THR A 171 -15.63 7.90 -1.18
N GLN A 172 -15.40 6.67 -0.71
CA GLN A 172 -14.09 6.18 -0.26
C GLN A 172 -13.16 5.99 -1.46
N TYR A 173 -11.83 6.12 -1.25
CA TYR A 173 -10.88 6.09 -2.36
C TYR A 173 -10.93 4.78 -3.17
N ILE A 174 -10.88 3.63 -2.52
CA ILE A 174 -10.86 2.36 -3.25
C ILE A 174 -12.21 2.08 -3.94
N ASP A 175 -13.32 2.55 -3.37
CA ASP A 175 -14.60 2.53 -4.07
C ASP A 175 -14.59 3.41 -5.34
N ALA A 176 -14.01 4.61 -5.26
CA ALA A 176 -13.82 5.47 -6.44
C ALA A 176 -12.93 4.80 -7.48
N PHE A 177 -11.86 4.14 -7.04
CA PHE A 177 -10.97 3.34 -7.90
C PHE A 177 -11.76 2.25 -8.62
N GLN A 178 -12.52 1.41 -7.90
CA GLN A 178 -13.32 0.33 -8.51
C GLN A 178 -14.35 0.86 -9.51
N ARG A 179 -15.00 1.99 -9.23
CA ARG A 179 -15.90 2.64 -10.18
C ARG A 179 -15.18 3.09 -11.45
N GLY A 180 -14.01 3.70 -11.31
CA GLY A 180 -13.17 4.09 -12.44
C GLY A 180 -12.61 2.91 -13.23
N ASN A 181 -12.23 1.85 -12.53
CA ASN A 181 -11.69 0.60 -13.08
C ASN A 181 -12.70 -0.09 -14.03
N PHE A 182 -13.98 -0.10 -13.67
CA PHE A 182 -15.05 -0.75 -14.42
C PHE A 182 -16.01 0.22 -15.13
N TRP A 183 -15.63 1.48 -15.31
CA TRP A 183 -16.49 2.58 -15.76
C TRP A 183 -17.30 2.28 -17.02
N ASN A 184 -16.64 1.79 -18.05
CA ASN A 184 -17.29 1.54 -19.34
C ASN A 184 -18.23 0.33 -19.33
N VAL A 185 -18.03 -0.58 -18.38
CA VAL A 185 -18.92 -1.73 -18.17
C VAL A 185 -20.14 -1.35 -17.36
N LEU A 186 -19.95 -0.50 -16.36
CA LEU A 186 -21.02 -0.01 -15.49
C LEU A 186 -22.00 0.89 -16.24
N GLY A 187 -21.52 1.75 -17.15
CA GLY A 187 -22.38 2.64 -17.92
C GLY A 187 -23.27 3.51 -17.04
N GLU A 188 -24.59 3.34 -17.12
CA GLU A 188 -25.56 4.08 -16.31
C GLU A 188 -25.60 3.62 -14.83
N ASP A 189 -25.07 2.45 -14.51
CA ASP A 189 -25.04 1.90 -13.17
C ASP A 189 -23.87 2.42 -12.32
N VAL A 190 -23.02 3.29 -12.86
CA VAL A 190 -21.85 3.83 -12.16
C VAL A 190 -22.21 4.51 -10.84
N ASP A 191 -23.36 5.16 -10.76
CA ASP A 191 -23.79 5.88 -9.55
C ASP A 191 -24.37 4.96 -8.46
N VAL A 192 -24.74 3.74 -8.80
CA VAL A 192 -25.29 2.75 -7.84
C VAL A 192 -24.28 1.66 -7.47
N TYR A 193 -23.18 1.57 -8.21
CA TYR A 193 -22.12 0.61 -7.95
C TYR A 193 -21.18 1.12 -6.86
N HIS A 194 -21.14 0.39 -5.75
CA HIS A 194 -20.27 0.71 -4.62
C HIS A 194 -19.75 -0.55 -3.92
N THR A 195 -18.48 -0.53 -3.56
CA THR A 195 -17.87 -1.49 -2.64
C THR A 195 -17.24 -0.70 -1.48
N LEU A 196 -17.99 -0.58 -0.38
CA LEU A 196 -17.63 0.30 0.73
C LEU A 196 -17.11 -0.49 1.93
N LEU A 197 -16.04 -0.02 2.54
CA LEU A 197 -15.63 -0.47 3.87
C LEU A 197 -16.56 0.17 4.91
N ASN A 198 -17.59 -0.56 5.33
CA ASN A 198 -18.64 -0.05 6.21
C ASN A 198 -19.43 -1.18 6.90
N PRO A 199 -19.65 -1.16 8.22
CA PRO A 199 -19.08 -0.23 9.18
C PRO A 199 -17.58 -0.44 9.40
N VAL A 200 -16.87 0.65 9.70
CA VAL A 200 -15.45 0.59 10.13
C VAL A 200 -15.36 0.75 11.63
N THR A 201 -14.77 -0.22 12.31
CA THR A 201 -14.58 -0.20 13.77
C THR A 201 -13.10 -0.23 14.11
N PHE A 202 -12.63 0.77 14.83
CA PHE A 202 -11.28 0.78 15.40
C PHE A 202 -11.33 0.05 16.74
N LEU A 203 -10.70 -1.12 16.80
CA LEU A 203 -10.60 -1.92 18.01
C LEU A 203 -9.58 -1.33 18.99
N SER A 204 -9.65 -1.77 20.25
CA SER A 204 -8.63 -1.39 21.24
C SER A 204 -7.25 -1.86 20.79
N PRO A 205 -6.20 -1.04 20.98
CA PRO A 205 -4.84 -1.40 20.60
C PRO A 205 -4.36 -2.69 21.27
N ILE A 206 -3.57 -3.47 20.53
CA ILE A 206 -2.93 -4.69 21.04
C ILE A 206 -1.45 -4.44 21.21
N VAL A 207 -0.91 -4.73 22.40
CA VAL A 207 0.52 -4.62 22.68
C VAL A 207 1.21 -5.94 22.33
N ILE A 208 2.18 -5.87 21.42
CA ILE A 208 2.99 -7.01 21.00
C ILE A 208 4.45 -6.75 21.41
N ARG A 209 4.99 -7.61 22.27
CA ARG A 209 6.41 -7.63 22.62
C ARG A 209 7.15 -8.49 21.63
N VAL A 210 7.90 -7.85 20.74
CA VAL A 210 8.66 -8.54 19.69
C VAL A 210 9.97 -9.05 20.31
N PRO A 211 10.26 -10.37 20.24
CA PRO A 211 11.54 -10.89 20.71
C PRO A 211 12.69 -10.24 19.95
N GLY A 212 13.83 -9.97 20.63
CA GLY A 212 14.96 -9.28 20.03
C GLY A 212 15.55 -9.91 18.77
N VAL A 213 15.39 -11.25 18.61
CA VAL A 213 15.81 -11.95 17.38
C VAL A 213 14.89 -11.69 16.18
N TYR A 214 13.68 -11.15 16.39
CA TYR A 214 12.67 -10.91 15.36
C TYR A 214 12.32 -9.44 15.19
N GLY A 215 12.94 -8.53 15.93
CA GLY A 215 12.64 -7.13 15.81
C GLY A 215 13.67 -6.22 16.42
N LEU A 216 13.90 -5.07 15.78
CA LEU A 216 14.78 -4.02 16.25
C LEU A 216 14.21 -2.64 15.91
N ALA A 217 14.73 -1.61 16.55
CA ALA A 217 14.47 -0.22 16.22
C ALA A 217 15.75 0.40 15.64
N LEU A 218 15.74 0.79 14.39
CA LEU A 218 16.86 1.45 13.75
C LEU A 218 16.95 2.91 14.20
N ALA A 219 18.10 3.33 14.69
CA ALA A 219 18.32 4.70 15.14
C ALA A 219 18.30 5.68 13.96
N THR A 220 17.83 6.91 14.18
CA THR A 220 17.78 7.97 13.15
C THR A 220 19.14 8.24 12.52
N SER A 221 20.21 8.19 13.30
CA SER A 221 21.60 8.32 12.82
C SER A 221 22.04 7.20 11.88
N ALA A 222 21.45 6.03 11.98
CA ALA A 222 21.73 4.90 11.09
C ALA A 222 20.95 4.94 9.79
N LEU A 223 19.93 5.82 9.67
CA LEU A 223 19.12 6.00 8.47
C LEU A 223 19.78 6.95 7.45
N GLY A 224 20.88 7.60 7.83
CA GLY A 224 21.57 8.58 6.99
C GLY A 224 20.97 10.00 7.08
N PRO A 225 21.64 11.00 6.45
CA PRO A 225 21.09 12.34 6.34
C PRO A 225 19.94 12.39 5.30
N PRO A 226 18.89 13.24 5.52
CA PRO A 226 18.67 14.07 6.71
C PRO A 226 18.28 13.25 7.92
N ASN A 227 18.50 13.79 9.14
CA ASN A 227 18.01 13.12 10.35
C ASN A 227 16.49 13.00 10.30
N PHE A 228 15.99 11.79 10.35
CA PHE A 228 14.55 11.53 10.41
C PHE A 228 13.99 11.86 11.79
N CYS A 229 12.70 12.17 11.83
CA CYS A 229 12.03 12.61 13.06
C CYS A 229 11.82 11.48 14.09
N SER A 230 11.84 10.21 13.64
CA SER A 230 11.63 9.04 14.50
C SER A 230 12.58 7.90 14.14
N ARG A 231 12.67 6.91 15.04
CA ARG A 231 13.26 5.60 14.74
C ARG A 231 12.36 4.83 13.77
N LEU A 232 12.96 3.91 13.03
CA LEU A 232 12.24 2.93 12.21
C LEU A 232 12.25 1.57 12.91
N GLY A 233 11.07 0.99 13.14
CA GLY A 233 10.94 -0.40 13.58
C GLY A 233 11.13 -1.34 12.39
N ILE A 234 11.91 -2.41 12.58
CA ILE A 234 12.07 -3.47 11.59
C ILE A 234 11.70 -4.79 12.27
N ILE A 235 10.74 -5.50 11.72
CA ILE A 235 10.22 -6.75 12.28
C ILE A 235 10.40 -7.87 11.25
N ASP A 236 10.77 -9.07 11.70
CA ASP A 236 10.81 -10.26 10.85
C ASP A 236 9.41 -10.61 10.36
N ILE A 237 9.22 -10.61 9.05
CA ILE A 237 7.90 -10.80 8.45
C ILE A 237 7.36 -12.21 8.71
N GLY A 238 8.20 -13.24 8.65
CA GLY A 238 7.78 -14.61 8.85
C GLY A 238 7.30 -14.88 10.28
N TRP A 239 8.01 -14.31 11.28
CA TRP A 239 7.57 -14.35 12.66
C TRP A 239 6.27 -13.56 12.87
N PHE A 240 6.21 -12.33 12.33
CA PHE A 240 5.07 -11.46 12.52
C PHE A 240 3.79 -12.04 11.92
N ASP A 241 3.85 -12.54 10.69
CA ASP A 241 2.72 -13.15 10.02
C ASP A 241 2.22 -14.41 10.74
N SER A 242 3.15 -15.29 11.17
CA SER A 242 2.80 -16.45 11.99
C SER A 242 2.13 -16.02 13.31
N PHE A 243 2.63 -14.98 13.97
CA PHE A 243 2.04 -14.48 15.21
C PHE A 243 0.64 -13.88 14.99
N LEU A 244 0.42 -13.16 13.89
CA LEU A 244 -0.91 -12.67 13.52
C LEU A 244 -1.89 -13.82 13.31
N THR A 245 -1.53 -14.78 12.47
CA THR A 245 -2.43 -15.87 12.04
C THR A 245 -2.69 -16.91 13.11
N GLU A 246 -1.71 -17.20 13.95
CA GLU A 246 -1.79 -18.25 14.98
C GLU A 246 -2.23 -17.72 16.35
N THR A 247 -2.09 -16.42 16.60
CA THR A 247 -2.38 -15.84 17.93
C THR A 247 -3.39 -14.70 17.89
N ILE A 248 -3.13 -13.66 17.09
CA ILE A 248 -3.94 -12.42 17.14
C ILE A 248 -5.31 -12.62 16.50
N ILE A 249 -5.37 -13.10 15.27
CA ILE A 249 -6.63 -13.32 14.55
C ILE A 249 -7.54 -14.29 15.31
N PRO A 250 -7.07 -15.44 15.81
CA PRO A 250 -7.88 -16.32 16.67
C PRO A 250 -8.40 -15.62 17.94
N ALA A 251 -7.59 -14.80 18.60
CA ALA A 251 -8.01 -14.07 19.81
C ALA A 251 -9.07 -13.00 19.50
N LEU A 252 -9.06 -12.44 18.30
CA LEU A 252 -10.02 -11.42 17.89
C LEU A 252 -11.40 -11.98 17.50
N LYS A 253 -11.58 -13.30 17.38
CA LYS A 253 -12.89 -13.92 17.13
C LYS A 253 -13.92 -13.48 18.17
N ALA A 254 -13.52 -13.37 19.43
CA ALA A 254 -14.36 -12.87 20.52
C ALA A 254 -14.71 -11.36 20.39
N LYS A 255 -14.04 -10.63 19.51
CA LYS A 255 -14.30 -9.23 19.18
C LYS A 255 -15.06 -9.05 17.87
N GLY A 256 -15.51 -10.14 17.25
CA GLY A 256 -16.28 -10.13 16.02
C GLY A 256 -15.46 -10.30 14.75
N VAL A 257 -14.13 -10.45 14.84
CA VAL A 257 -13.30 -10.74 13.65
C VAL A 257 -13.57 -12.17 13.19
N ASN A 258 -14.04 -12.29 11.96
CA ASN A 258 -14.43 -13.56 11.34
C ASN A 258 -14.39 -13.42 9.80
N PRO A 259 -14.53 -14.49 9.03
CA PRO A 259 -14.42 -14.45 7.57
C PRO A 259 -15.41 -13.54 6.82
N SER A 260 -16.45 -13.04 7.49
CA SER A 260 -17.39 -12.10 6.87
C SER A 260 -16.97 -10.63 7.01
N ASN A 261 -15.79 -10.37 7.58
CA ASN A 261 -15.25 -9.02 7.71
C ASN A 261 -13.75 -8.97 7.41
N PHE A 262 -13.25 -7.75 7.24
CA PHE A 262 -11.86 -7.47 6.85
C PHE A 262 -11.08 -6.83 8.02
N PRO A 263 -10.18 -7.54 8.69
CA PRO A 263 -9.26 -6.96 9.66
C PRO A 263 -8.05 -6.33 8.99
N VAL A 264 -7.79 -5.07 9.34
CA VAL A 264 -6.62 -4.29 8.96
C VAL A 264 -5.74 -4.08 10.20
N PHE A 265 -4.50 -4.52 10.16
CA PHE A 265 -3.56 -4.39 11.27
C PHE A 265 -2.63 -3.20 11.02
N MET A 266 -2.87 -2.12 11.75
CA MET A 266 -2.11 -0.87 11.57
C MET A 266 -0.90 -0.81 12.50
N VAL A 267 0.29 -0.63 11.92
CA VAL A 267 1.52 -0.28 12.64
C VAL A 267 1.95 1.17 12.31
N HIS A 268 2.85 1.75 13.11
CA HIS A 268 3.30 3.13 12.93
C HIS A 268 4.83 3.20 12.92
N ASN A 269 5.40 3.72 11.84
CA ASN A 269 6.85 3.82 11.61
C ASN A 269 7.55 2.46 11.77
N VAL A 270 6.91 1.40 11.30
CA VAL A 270 7.41 0.03 11.32
C VAL A 270 7.30 -0.58 9.93
N VAL A 271 8.32 -1.33 9.54
CA VAL A 271 8.40 -2.09 8.29
C VAL A 271 8.81 -3.52 8.59
N TRP A 272 8.70 -4.38 7.58
CA TRP A 272 9.10 -5.77 7.72
C TRP A 272 10.32 -6.10 6.86
N ALA A 273 11.08 -7.10 7.28
CA ALA A 273 12.25 -7.61 6.55
C ALA A 273 12.50 -9.09 6.88
N GLN A 274 13.33 -9.75 6.09
CA GLN A 274 13.82 -11.10 6.37
C GLN A 274 15.19 -11.32 5.70
N PRO A 275 16.25 -11.45 6.50
CA PRO A 275 16.31 -11.35 7.97
C PRO A 275 16.22 -9.88 8.46
N VAL A 276 15.73 -9.72 9.68
CA VAL A 276 15.46 -8.43 10.32
C VAL A 276 16.67 -7.49 10.44
N ASN A 277 17.87 -8.05 10.54
CA ASN A 277 19.12 -7.29 10.73
C ASN A 277 19.86 -7.00 9.41
N ASN A 278 19.25 -7.27 8.25
CA ASN A 278 19.85 -7.00 6.94
C ASN A 278 19.01 -5.99 6.14
N LEU A 279 19.51 -4.79 5.99
CA LEU A 279 18.83 -3.74 5.20
C LEU A 279 18.70 -4.08 3.72
N GLY A 280 19.51 -4.97 3.18
CA GLY A 280 19.37 -5.47 1.80
C GLY A 280 18.07 -6.23 1.56
N SER A 281 17.45 -6.79 2.63
CA SER A 281 16.15 -7.45 2.59
C SER A 281 14.99 -6.57 3.06
N CYS A 282 15.27 -5.34 3.47
CA CYS A 282 14.32 -4.32 3.90
C CYS A 282 13.88 -3.49 2.68
N CYS A 283 12.74 -2.87 2.65
CA CYS A 283 11.73 -2.76 3.68
C CYS A 283 10.38 -3.04 3.08
N ILE A 284 9.68 -4.02 3.61
CA ILE A 284 8.31 -4.32 3.22
C ILE A 284 7.43 -3.35 4.01
N LEU A 285 6.56 -2.61 3.31
CA LEU A 285 5.74 -1.54 3.89
C LEU A 285 4.35 -2.02 4.31
N GLY A 286 3.82 -2.98 3.58
CA GLY A 286 2.53 -3.61 3.79
C GLY A 286 2.46 -4.95 3.08
N TYR A 287 1.37 -5.68 3.31
CA TYR A 287 0.97 -6.86 2.56
C TYR A 287 -0.48 -7.20 2.86
N HIS A 288 -1.14 -7.90 1.95
CA HIS A 288 -2.38 -8.58 2.25
C HIS A 288 -2.19 -10.09 2.17
N SER A 289 -3.02 -10.84 2.88
CA SER A 289 -2.93 -12.30 2.95
C SER A 289 -4.21 -12.92 3.51
N LEU A 290 -4.16 -14.21 3.78
CA LEU A 290 -5.30 -14.99 4.28
C LEU A 290 -4.86 -16.13 5.20
N THR A 291 -5.80 -16.60 6.03
CA THR A 291 -5.60 -17.72 6.96
C THR A 291 -6.88 -18.54 7.12
N GLY A 292 -6.77 -19.75 7.67
CA GLY A 292 -7.91 -20.58 7.98
C GLY A 292 -8.40 -21.44 6.83
N PHE A 293 -7.51 -22.23 6.22
CA PHE A 293 -7.86 -23.18 5.16
C PHE A 293 -8.33 -24.55 5.70
N PRO A 294 -9.19 -25.27 4.94
CA PRO A 294 -9.79 -24.87 3.65
C PRO A 294 -11.02 -23.97 3.74
N THR A 295 -11.71 -23.87 4.87
CA THR A 295 -12.85 -23.00 5.10
C THR A 295 -13.25 -22.95 6.58
N PRO A 296 -13.73 -21.81 7.09
CA PRO A 296 -13.89 -20.51 6.45
C PRO A 296 -12.57 -19.70 6.43
N THR A 297 -12.25 -19.10 5.31
CA THR A 297 -11.01 -18.35 5.09
C THR A 297 -11.14 -16.90 5.53
N GLN A 298 -10.24 -16.44 6.38
CA GLN A 298 -10.14 -15.05 6.83
C GLN A 298 -9.07 -14.32 6.02
N THR A 299 -9.44 -13.30 5.26
CA THR A 299 -8.49 -12.38 4.64
C THR A 299 -8.11 -11.26 5.59
N TYR A 300 -6.90 -10.69 5.47
CA TYR A 300 -6.41 -9.61 6.35
C TYR A 300 -5.31 -8.81 5.66
N SER A 301 -5.04 -7.60 6.19
CA SER A 301 -3.95 -6.77 5.69
C SER A 301 -3.22 -6.05 6.83
N PRO A 302 -1.92 -6.32 7.04
CA PRO A 302 -1.02 -5.48 7.81
C PRO A 302 -0.52 -4.31 6.97
N ILE A 303 -0.60 -3.09 7.53
CA ILE A 303 -0.21 -1.86 6.88
C ILE A 303 0.68 -0.99 7.78
N GLY A 304 1.70 -0.38 7.18
CA GLY A 304 2.52 0.65 7.80
C GLY A 304 1.93 2.04 7.59
N PHE A 305 1.76 2.80 8.66
CA PHE A 305 1.52 4.24 8.59
C PHE A 305 2.87 4.95 8.82
N ASP A 306 3.47 5.45 7.74
CA ASP A 306 4.74 6.18 7.83
C ASP A 306 4.49 7.68 8.01
N SER A 307 4.94 8.24 9.13
CA SER A 307 4.96 9.68 9.37
C SER A 307 6.35 10.30 9.17
N THR A 308 7.36 9.48 8.91
CA THR A 308 8.76 9.94 8.81
C THR A 308 9.11 10.52 7.43
N GLY A 309 8.42 10.09 6.39
CA GLY A 309 8.75 10.39 5.00
C GLY A 309 10.01 9.69 4.49
N LEU A 310 10.49 8.67 5.21
CA LEU A 310 11.72 7.94 4.87
C LEU A 310 11.67 7.30 3.47
N PHE A 311 10.50 6.81 3.08
CA PHE A 311 10.30 6.12 1.82
C PHE A 311 9.72 7.02 0.71
N GLY A 312 9.62 8.33 0.98
CA GLY A 312 9.02 9.31 0.07
C GLY A 312 7.49 9.39 0.20
N VAL A 313 6.92 10.33 -0.54
CA VAL A 313 5.48 10.65 -0.46
C VAL A 313 4.60 9.46 -0.85
N GLY A 314 5.02 8.63 -1.81
CA GLY A 314 4.31 7.41 -2.25
C GLY A 314 4.24 6.28 -1.22
N ALA A 315 4.75 6.50 0.00
CA ALA A 315 4.66 5.54 1.10
C ALA A 315 4.28 6.22 2.42
N MET A 316 3.98 7.53 2.39
CA MET A 316 3.61 8.27 3.60
C MET A 316 2.16 8.00 4.00
N ASP A 317 1.90 8.16 5.28
CA ASP A 317 0.58 8.10 5.94
C ASP A 317 -0.33 6.98 5.40
N THR A 318 -1.29 7.29 4.52
CA THR A 318 -2.28 6.33 4.01
C THR A 318 -1.92 5.70 2.67
N ALA A 319 -0.80 6.07 2.06
CA ALA A 319 -0.41 5.53 0.75
C ALA A 319 -0.25 4.00 0.79
N VAL A 320 0.42 3.46 1.83
CA VAL A 320 0.52 2.01 2.04
C VAL A 320 -0.85 1.37 2.23
N GLY A 321 -1.74 2.00 3.02
CA GLY A 321 -3.09 1.49 3.21
C GLY A 321 -3.91 1.49 1.92
N SER A 322 -3.73 2.49 1.04
CA SER A 322 -4.41 2.54 -0.26
C SER A 322 -3.91 1.47 -1.22
N HIS A 323 -2.63 1.16 -1.19
CA HIS A 323 -2.00 0.07 -1.93
C HIS A 323 -2.63 -1.27 -1.54
N GLU A 324 -2.47 -1.66 -0.29
CA GLU A 324 -2.87 -2.99 0.20
C GLU A 324 -4.38 -3.24 0.16
N ILE A 325 -5.19 -2.21 0.41
CA ILE A 325 -6.66 -2.34 0.34
C ILE A 325 -7.12 -2.42 -1.11
N GLY A 326 -6.43 -1.75 -2.05
CA GLY A 326 -6.67 -1.88 -3.48
C GLY A 326 -6.46 -3.32 -3.94
N GLU A 327 -5.27 -3.82 -3.71
CA GLU A 327 -4.88 -5.20 -4.08
C GLU A 327 -5.78 -6.25 -3.42
N TRP A 328 -6.08 -6.08 -2.12
CA TRP A 328 -7.01 -6.96 -1.44
C TRP A 328 -8.41 -6.94 -2.07
N MET A 329 -8.90 -5.82 -2.59
CA MET A 329 -10.18 -5.80 -3.28
C MET A 329 -10.15 -6.57 -4.60
N ASP A 330 -9.06 -6.48 -5.33
CA ASP A 330 -8.92 -7.10 -6.65
C ASP A 330 -8.34 -8.52 -6.60
N ASP A 331 -7.56 -8.85 -5.56
CA ASP A 331 -7.05 -10.22 -5.32
C ASP A 331 -7.11 -10.63 -3.82
N PRO A 332 -8.30 -10.76 -3.21
CA PRO A 332 -8.44 -11.02 -1.78
C PRO A 332 -7.82 -12.33 -1.30
N PHE A 333 -7.53 -13.25 -2.21
CA PHE A 333 -6.97 -14.57 -1.91
C PHE A 333 -5.54 -14.75 -2.45
N THR A 334 -4.93 -13.72 -3.01
CA THR A 334 -3.56 -13.74 -3.56
C THR A 334 -3.32 -14.77 -4.67
N VAL A 335 -4.36 -15.12 -5.43
CA VAL A 335 -4.34 -16.21 -6.43
C VAL A 335 -5.01 -15.86 -7.75
N ASN A 336 -5.42 -14.62 -7.97
CA ASN A 336 -5.96 -14.19 -9.25
C ASN A 336 -4.85 -14.11 -10.28
N GLU A 337 -4.80 -15.10 -11.17
CA GLU A 337 -3.78 -15.16 -12.21
C GLU A 337 -4.03 -14.13 -13.31
N VAL A 338 -2.94 -13.55 -13.79
CA VAL A 338 -2.90 -12.61 -14.92
C VAL A 338 -1.79 -13.01 -15.90
N PRO A 339 -1.79 -12.50 -17.16
CA PRO A 339 -0.62 -12.60 -18.02
C PRO A 339 0.64 -12.11 -17.31
N PRO A 340 1.79 -12.80 -17.44
CA PRO A 340 3.03 -12.41 -16.79
C PRO A 340 3.41 -10.96 -17.07
N TRP A 341 3.72 -10.22 -16.02
CA TRP A 341 4.11 -8.82 -16.07
C TRP A 341 5.28 -8.53 -15.11
N GLY A 342 5.94 -7.39 -15.26
CA GLY A 342 7.03 -6.99 -14.36
C GLY A 342 7.98 -5.99 -14.99
N HIS A 343 9.17 -5.80 -14.34
CA HIS A 343 10.16 -4.78 -14.68
C HIS A 343 9.61 -3.36 -14.66
N ILE A 344 8.60 -3.11 -13.81
CA ILE A 344 7.92 -1.84 -13.62
C ILE A 344 7.52 -1.69 -12.14
N GLY A 345 7.38 -0.45 -11.66
CA GLY A 345 7.17 -0.18 -10.25
C GLY A 345 8.30 -0.74 -9.40
N GLN A 346 7.95 -1.46 -8.36
CA GLN A 346 8.94 -2.15 -7.50
C GLN A 346 9.35 -3.54 -8.02
N VAL A 347 8.69 -4.08 -9.03
CA VAL A 347 8.85 -5.46 -9.48
C VAL A 347 10.10 -5.62 -10.32
N ALA A 348 11.07 -6.41 -9.82
CA ALA A 348 12.36 -6.63 -10.46
C ALA A 348 12.43 -7.85 -11.39
N GLY A 349 11.39 -8.61 -11.48
CA GLY A 349 11.26 -9.82 -12.30
C GLY A 349 9.88 -9.93 -12.90
N CYS A 350 9.45 -11.15 -13.20
CA CYS A 350 8.10 -11.43 -13.63
C CYS A 350 7.25 -11.96 -12.49
N GLN A 351 6.00 -11.53 -12.45
CA GLN A 351 4.96 -12.11 -11.61
C GLN A 351 3.69 -12.29 -12.46
N ASN A 352 2.74 -13.07 -11.97
CA ASN A 352 1.52 -13.44 -12.68
C ASN A 352 0.27 -13.39 -11.79
N ASN A 353 0.30 -12.60 -10.74
CA ASN A 353 -0.81 -12.30 -9.85
C ASN A 353 -1.35 -10.88 -10.07
N LEU A 354 -2.62 -10.68 -9.72
CA LEU A 354 -3.32 -9.41 -9.89
C LEU A 354 -3.03 -8.48 -8.70
N GLU A 355 -1.86 -7.84 -8.72
CA GLU A 355 -1.45 -6.83 -7.75
C GLU A 355 -1.57 -5.45 -8.39
N ASP A 356 -2.71 -4.80 -8.25
CA ASP A 356 -3.07 -3.59 -9.00
C ASP A 356 -2.27 -2.35 -8.58
N ALA A 357 -1.68 -2.35 -7.40
CA ALA A 357 -0.87 -1.26 -6.89
C ALA A 357 0.63 -1.39 -7.23
N ASP A 358 1.13 -2.59 -7.37
CA ASP A 358 2.56 -2.90 -7.58
C ASP A 358 3.16 -2.26 -8.85
N PRO A 359 2.48 -2.22 -10.02
CA PRO A 359 3.03 -1.57 -11.21
C PRO A 359 3.28 -0.08 -11.04
N LEU A 360 2.60 0.55 -10.09
CA LEU A 360 2.64 1.98 -9.81
C LEU A 360 3.18 2.29 -8.40
N SER A 361 3.89 1.34 -7.78
CA SER A 361 4.51 1.56 -6.46
C SER A 361 5.36 2.82 -6.44
N GLY A 362 5.05 3.71 -5.49
CA GLY A 362 5.69 5.01 -5.35
C GLY A 362 5.15 6.11 -6.27
N THR A 363 4.10 5.84 -7.05
CA THR A 363 3.39 6.86 -7.84
C THR A 363 2.18 7.36 -7.08
N ASP A 364 2.17 8.67 -6.80
CA ASP A 364 1.11 9.29 -6.00
C ASP A 364 0.00 9.85 -6.87
N ARG A 365 -1.19 9.83 -6.32
CA ARG A 365 -2.28 10.70 -6.73
C ARG A 365 -2.10 12.10 -6.14
N PRO A 366 -2.79 13.13 -6.68
CA PRO A 366 -2.93 14.40 -5.99
C PRO A 366 -3.43 14.17 -4.55
N PRO A 367 -2.76 14.77 -3.53
CA PRO A 367 -3.12 14.52 -2.15
C PRO A 367 -4.51 15.04 -1.82
N VAL A 368 -5.18 14.40 -0.87
CA VAL A 368 -6.55 14.69 -0.47
C VAL A 368 -6.57 15.39 0.89
N VAL A 369 -7.12 16.60 0.94
CA VAL A 369 -7.33 17.31 2.20
C VAL A 369 -8.70 16.95 2.75
N MET A 370 -8.73 16.34 3.94
CA MET A 370 -9.96 15.95 4.61
C MET A 370 -10.43 17.05 5.62
N PRO A 371 -11.69 16.99 6.09
CA PRO A 371 -12.24 18.00 7.02
C PRO A 371 -11.47 18.16 8.35
N ASN A 372 -10.65 17.17 8.76
CA ASN A 372 -9.76 17.27 9.90
C ASN A 372 -8.52 18.17 9.65
N GLY A 373 -8.36 18.69 8.43
CA GLY A 373 -7.23 19.54 8.01
C GLY A 373 -5.96 18.76 7.66
N PHE A 374 -5.98 17.42 7.76
CA PHE A 374 -4.84 16.58 7.37
C PHE A 374 -4.84 16.38 5.85
N THR A 375 -3.65 16.39 5.25
CA THR A 375 -3.41 16.12 3.84
C THR A 375 -2.94 14.67 3.70
N TYR A 376 -3.77 13.84 3.08
CA TYR A 376 -3.55 12.40 2.92
C TYR A 376 -2.92 12.10 1.57
N HIS A 377 -1.96 11.16 1.58
CA HIS A 377 -1.34 10.60 0.38
C HIS A 377 -1.98 9.26 0.05
N LEU A 378 -2.24 9.07 -1.24
CA LEU A 378 -2.83 7.86 -1.80
C LEU A 378 -1.99 7.42 -2.99
N GLN A 379 -1.77 6.14 -3.13
CA GLN A 379 -1.07 5.59 -4.29
C GLN A 379 -2.02 5.51 -5.49
N GLU A 380 -1.50 5.76 -6.69
CA GLU A 380 -2.17 5.46 -7.96
C GLU A 380 -2.21 3.95 -8.20
N LEU A 381 -3.31 3.45 -8.74
CA LEU A 381 -3.54 2.02 -8.98
C LEU A 381 -3.78 1.73 -10.45
N ALA A 382 -3.29 0.58 -10.92
CA ALA A 382 -3.50 0.10 -12.29
C ALA A 382 -4.87 -0.56 -12.43
N PHE A 383 -5.55 -0.31 -13.56
CA PHE A 383 -6.85 -0.90 -13.82
C PHE A 383 -6.77 -2.37 -14.25
N PHE A 384 -7.82 -3.12 -14.05
CA PHE A 384 -8.03 -4.50 -14.52
C PHE A 384 -7.56 -4.70 -15.97
N SER A 385 -7.89 -3.76 -16.84
CA SER A 385 -7.50 -3.81 -18.27
C SER A 385 -6.00 -3.69 -18.48
N TRP A 386 -5.24 -3.10 -17.53
CA TRP A 386 -3.79 -3.07 -17.67
C TRP A 386 -3.19 -4.47 -17.64
N PHE A 387 -3.77 -5.38 -16.87
CA PHE A 387 -3.34 -6.78 -16.78
C PHE A 387 -3.82 -7.63 -17.95
N TYR A 388 -5.10 -7.53 -18.32
CA TYR A 388 -5.71 -8.42 -19.30
C TYR A 388 -5.76 -7.87 -20.73
N GLY A 389 -5.43 -6.59 -20.94
CA GLY A 389 -5.27 -5.97 -22.24
C GLY A 389 -6.49 -5.18 -22.73
N LYS A 390 -6.56 -4.98 -24.04
CA LYS A 390 -7.54 -4.12 -24.73
C LYS A 390 -8.83 -4.84 -25.09
N PRO A 391 -9.95 -4.07 -25.22
CA PRO A 391 -10.04 -2.65 -24.94
C PRO A 391 -10.04 -2.39 -23.43
N SER A 392 -9.57 -1.19 -23.00
CA SER A 392 -9.74 -0.81 -21.61
C SER A 392 -11.21 -0.61 -21.29
N ILE A 393 -11.65 -1.20 -20.18
CA ILE A 393 -12.99 -1.01 -19.62
C ILE A 393 -13.03 0.10 -18.57
N GLY A 394 -11.87 0.70 -18.27
CA GLY A 394 -11.72 1.80 -17.34
C GLY A 394 -12.17 3.15 -17.92
N ILE A 395 -12.33 4.12 -17.01
CA ILE A 395 -12.69 5.49 -17.35
C ILE A 395 -11.71 6.08 -18.38
N HIS A 396 -12.21 6.85 -19.34
CA HIS A 396 -11.45 7.42 -20.46
C HIS A 396 -10.72 6.40 -21.34
N GLY A 397 -10.93 5.10 -21.17
CA GLY A 397 -10.12 4.07 -21.82
C GLY A 397 -8.69 4.00 -21.27
N TRP A 398 -8.44 4.58 -20.11
CA TRP A 398 -7.16 4.53 -19.41
C TRP A 398 -6.91 3.17 -18.77
N PHE A 399 -5.67 2.98 -18.29
CA PHE A 399 -5.21 1.75 -17.65
C PHE A 399 -4.73 1.99 -16.20
N SER A 400 -4.92 3.22 -15.67
CA SER A 400 -4.72 3.58 -14.26
C SER A 400 -5.63 4.76 -13.87
N ASP A 401 -5.87 4.94 -12.59
CA ASP A 401 -6.87 5.85 -12.08
C ASP A 401 -6.44 7.33 -12.05
N ASN A 402 -5.15 7.62 -12.22
CA ASN A 402 -4.61 8.98 -12.34
C ASN A 402 -3.97 9.26 -13.71
N GLY A 403 -4.00 8.30 -14.64
CA GLY A 403 -3.57 8.46 -16.02
C GLY A 403 -2.08 8.33 -16.26
N THR A 404 -1.31 7.75 -15.35
CA THR A 404 0.08 7.36 -15.66
C THR A 404 0.10 6.31 -16.76
N PHE A 405 -0.83 5.36 -16.74
CA PHE A 405 -1.02 4.40 -17.82
C PHE A 405 -2.18 4.81 -18.74
N LEU A 406 -1.88 5.64 -19.73
CA LEU A 406 -2.85 6.08 -20.75
C LEU A 406 -3.07 5.04 -21.86
N THR A 407 -2.10 4.17 -22.06
CA THR A 407 -2.13 3.12 -23.10
C THR A 407 -1.80 1.77 -22.47
N ASP A 408 -2.13 0.71 -23.19
CA ASP A 408 -1.79 -0.68 -22.83
C ASP A 408 -0.27 -0.92 -22.89
N ALA A 409 0.47 -0.22 -22.07
CA ALA A 409 1.94 -0.28 -22.04
C ALA A 409 2.46 -1.21 -20.94
N GLY A 410 1.69 -2.19 -20.50
CA GLY A 410 2.22 -3.21 -19.61
C GLY A 410 3.31 -3.97 -20.35
N PRO A 411 4.61 -3.92 -19.93
CA PRO A 411 5.64 -4.70 -20.58
C PRO A 411 5.34 -6.18 -20.38
N PRO A 412 5.30 -6.97 -21.45
CA PRO A 412 5.26 -8.40 -21.28
C PRO A 412 6.54 -8.83 -20.56
N CYS A 413 6.41 -9.62 -19.53
CA CYS A 413 7.52 -10.39 -19.02
C CYS A 413 7.78 -11.58 -19.95
N HIS A 414 9.00 -11.70 -20.42
CA HIS A 414 9.47 -12.80 -21.28
C HIS A 414 10.42 -13.72 -20.52
#